data_0ccb32bc1fbfd7f4703de0730d26a9e2
#
_entry.id   0ccb32bc1fbfd7f4703de0730d26a9e2
#
_cell.length_a   1.000
_cell.length_b   1.000
_cell.length_c   1.000
_cell.angle_alpha   90.00
_cell.angle_beta   90.00
_cell.angle_gamma   90.00
#
_symmetry.space_group_name_H-M   'P 1'
#
loop_
_entity.id
_entity.type
_entity.pdbx_description
1 polymer ?
#
loop_
_entity_poly.entity_id
_entity_poly.type
_entity_poly.pdbx_seq_one_letter_code
_entity_poly.pdbx_strand_id
1 'polypeptide(L)'
;EKLSQVLYQKLKEQNIKRIPLDKKELRGALAVSEIKKLAKAREEIGERALEELKDSKESFEVFFPEENKVGDIILNTLKKDLCKDTNQALAEIYRKLRPGEPHTVESAHNMFHNLFFNAQKYNFSRIGRLKMNIKLELDRPLEEKTLSPLDFVEVIKYLLHLRHGEGALDDIDHLGNRRVRSVGELVENAFRIGLTRMERM
;
A
#
# COMPACT_ATOMS: atom_id res chain seq x y z
N GLU A 1 22.22 14.68 11.48
CA GLU A 1 21.49 14.48 12.77
C GLU A 1 20.14 13.83 12.47
N LYS A 2 19.90 12.68 13.08
CA LYS A 2 18.59 12.03 12.96
C LYS A 2 17.53 12.98 13.49
N LEU A 3 16.56 13.35 12.64
CA LEU A 3 15.39 14.08 13.07
C LEU A 3 14.67 13.23 14.14
N SER A 4 14.88 13.57 15.41
CA SER A 4 14.15 12.93 16.49
C SER A 4 12.66 13.20 16.33
N GLN A 5 11.80 12.29 16.78
CA GLN A 5 10.34 12.50 16.76
C GLN A 5 9.93 13.84 17.37
N VAL A 6 10.68 14.30 18.37
CA VAL A 6 10.48 15.60 19.04
C VAL A 6 10.76 16.76 18.09
N LEU A 7 11.82 16.68 17.26
CA LEU A 7 12.17 17.70 16.28
C LEU A 7 11.13 17.74 15.15
N TYR A 8 10.70 16.57 14.69
CA TYR A 8 9.63 16.46 13.69
C TYR A 8 8.31 17.07 14.16
N GLN A 9 7.92 16.82 15.41
CA GLN A 9 6.73 17.45 16.00
C GLN A 9 6.87 18.98 16.08
N LYS A 10 8.03 19.48 16.53
CA LYS A 10 8.30 20.92 16.57
C LYS A 10 8.25 21.58 15.18
N LEU A 11 8.81 20.94 14.16
CA LEU A 11 8.75 21.43 12.78
C LEU A 11 7.32 21.46 12.26
N LYS A 12 6.51 20.45 12.61
CA LYS A 12 5.08 20.38 12.25
C LYS A 12 4.26 21.46 12.95
N GLU A 13 4.51 21.72 14.22
CA GLU A 13 3.87 22.79 15.00
C GLU A 13 4.21 24.17 14.44
N GLN A 14 5.44 24.39 14.01
CA GLN A 14 5.90 25.63 13.39
C GLN A 14 5.54 25.74 11.90
N ASN A 15 4.85 24.76 11.33
CA ASN A 15 4.46 24.72 9.91
C ASN A 15 5.65 24.84 8.94
N ILE A 16 6.84 24.37 9.35
CA ILE A 16 8.04 24.38 8.53
C ILE A 16 7.97 23.18 7.58
N LYS A 17 7.75 23.45 6.30
CA LYS A 17 7.60 22.44 5.24
C LYS A 17 8.88 22.23 4.41
N ARG A 18 9.90 23.07 4.60
CA ARG A 18 11.13 23.06 3.81
C ARG A 18 12.33 23.26 4.71
N ILE A 19 13.33 22.41 4.55
CA ILE A 19 14.58 22.47 5.30
C ILE A 19 15.71 22.63 4.28
N PRO A 20 16.62 23.63 4.46
CA PRO A 20 17.82 23.71 3.65
C PRO A 20 18.74 22.52 3.97
N LEU A 21 19.15 21.79 2.95
CA LEU A 21 20.09 20.67 3.07
C LEU A 21 21.40 21.01 2.37
N ASP A 22 22.51 20.63 3.00
CA ASP A 22 23.84 20.73 2.41
C ASP A 22 24.07 19.56 1.43
N LYS A 23 24.96 19.76 0.46
CA LYS A 23 25.34 18.73 -0.52
C LYS A 23 25.79 17.41 0.08
N LYS A 24 26.52 17.48 1.19
CA LYS A 24 27.03 16.29 1.88
C LYS A 24 25.88 15.46 2.44
N GLU A 25 24.80 16.11 2.81
CA GLU A 25 23.59 15.48 3.36
C GLU A 25 22.74 14.85 2.27
N LEU A 26 22.84 15.32 1.02
CA LEU A 26 22.11 14.77 -0.13
C LEU A 26 22.77 13.52 -0.75
N ARG A 27 23.98 13.13 -0.32
CA ARG A 27 24.62 11.90 -0.79
C ARG A 27 23.81 10.68 -0.35
N GLY A 28 23.52 9.79 -1.31
CA GLY A 28 22.70 8.61 -1.06
C GLY A 28 21.18 8.88 -1.02
N ALA A 29 20.77 10.14 -1.17
CA ALA A 29 19.35 10.49 -1.27
C ALA A 29 18.77 10.11 -2.63
N LEU A 30 17.51 9.71 -2.63
CA LEU A 30 16.74 9.39 -3.82
C LEU A 30 15.77 10.52 -4.13
N ALA A 31 15.66 10.87 -5.39
CA ALA A 31 14.65 11.81 -5.84
C ALA A 31 13.25 11.17 -5.77
N VAL A 32 12.30 11.81 -5.09
CA VAL A 32 10.90 11.36 -5.05
C VAL A 32 10.20 11.64 -6.39
N SER A 33 10.50 12.79 -7.00
CA SER A 33 10.01 13.19 -8.31
C SER A 33 11.16 13.51 -9.26
N GLU A 34 10.89 13.63 -10.55
CA GLU A 34 11.90 14.02 -11.52
C GLU A 34 12.41 15.45 -11.25
N ILE A 35 13.74 15.59 -11.08
CA ILE A 35 14.41 16.85 -10.83
C ILE A 35 15.07 17.34 -12.14
N LYS A 36 14.48 18.28 -12.85
CA LYS A 36 15.05 19.02 -14.01
C LYS A 36 15.82 18.17 -15.02
N LYS A 37 15.44 16.94 -15.30
CA LYS A 37 16.19 15.97 -16.12
C LYS A 37 17.55 15.54 -15.54
N LEU A 38 17.87 15.94 -14.31
CA LEU A 38 19.15 15.62 -13.64
C LEU A 38 19.06 14.30 -12.87
N ALA A 39 17.91 14.02 -12.29
CA ALA A 39 17.62 12.74 -11.66
C ALA A 39 16.18 12.35 -11.96
N LYS A 40 15.97 11.09 -12.37
CA LYS A 40 14.62 10.55 -12.52
C LYS A 40 14.03 10.22 -11.17
N ALA A 41 12.72 10.15 -11.11
CA ALA A 41 12.04 9.69 -9.91
C ALA A 41 12.58 8.32 -9.47
N ARG A 42 12.88 8.18 -8.19
CA ARG A 42 13.43 6.96 -7.55
C ARG A 42 14.88 6.62 -7.93
N GLU A 43 15.59 7.53 -8.56
CA GLU A 43 17.02 7.41 -8.84
C GLU A 43 17.84 8.14 -7.77
N GLU A 44 19.02 7.60 -7.46
CA GLU A 44 19.97 8.25 -6.56
C GLU A 44 20.48 9.55 -7.19
N ILE A 45 20.57 10.60 -6.38
CA ILE A 45 21.07 11.89 -6.81
C ILE A 45 22.58 11.77 -7.00
N GLY A 46 23.03 11.60 -8.24
CA GLY A 46 24.42 11.45 -8.58
C GLY A 46 25.24 12.74 -8.39
N GLU A 47 26.57 12.64 -8.33
CA GLU A 47 27.46 13.78 -8.10
C GLU A 47 27.28 14.93 -9.11
N ARG A 48 27.00 14.62 -10.37
CA ARG A 48 26.70 15.63 -11.41
C ARG A 48 25.44 16.42 -11.09
N ALA A 49 24.37 15.73 -10.66
CA ALA A 49 23.15 16.39 -10.25
C ALA A 49 23.34 17.27 -9.01
N LEU A 50 24.17 16.80 -8.05
CA LEU A 50 24.54 17.59 -6.88
C LEU A 50 25.35 18.87 -7.23
N GLU A 51 26.15 18.84 -8.30
CA GLU A 51 26.89 20.01 -8.77
C GLU A 51 25.99 21.06 -9.41
N GLU A 52 25.03 20.65 -10.24
CA GLU A 52 24.10 21.56 -10.90
C GLU A 52 23.03 22.09 -9.97
N LEU A 53 22.68 21.36 -8.92
CA LEU A 53 21.73 21.79 -7.88
C LEU A 53 22.31 22.84 -6.91
N LYS A 54 23.62 23.11 -6.95
CA LYS A 54 24.28 24.10 -6.07
C LYS A 54 23.63 25.48 -6.12
N ASP A 55 23.27 25.90 -7.31
CA ASP A 55 22.81 27.26 -7.56
C ASP A 55 21.27 27.35 -7.69
N SER A 56 20.56 26.22 -7.56
CA SER A 56 19.12 26.20 -7.64
C SER A 56 18.48 26.51 -6.29
N LYS A 57 17.63 27.53 -6.26
CA LYS A 57 16.78 27.88 -5.09
C LYS A 57 15.46 27.06 -5.08
N GLU A 58 15.36 26.03 -5.89
CA GLU A 58 14.15 25.22 -5.98
C GLU A 58 14.10 24.19 -4.87
N SER A 59 12.89 23.91 -4.39
CA SER A 59 12.64 22.87 -3.42
C SER A 59 12.19 21.60 -4.12
N PHE A 60 12.77 20.48 -3.77
CA PHE A 60 12.41 19.14 -4.24
C PHE A 60 12.34 18.18 -3.06
N GLU A 61 11.63 17.09 -3.24
CA GLU A 61 11.47 16.07 -2.21
C GLU A 61 12.53 14.97 -2.41
N VAL A 62 13.19 14.63 -1.32
CA VAL A 62 14.20 13.57 -1.27
C VAL A 62 13.86 12.53 -0.21
N PHE A 63 14.31 11.32 -0.43
CA PHE A 63 14.16 10.21 0.49
C PHE A 63 15.55 9.61 0.79
N PHE A 64 15.83 9.37 2.08
CA PHE A 64 17.08 8.77 2.54
C PHE A 64 16.85 7.30 2.92
N PRO A 65 17.25 6.34 2.05
CA PRO A 65 17.01 4.93 2.30
C PRO A 65 17.86 4.37 3.45
N GLU A 66 19.07 4.86 3.61
CA GLU A 66 20.03 4.33 4.60
C GLU A 66 19.65 4.60 6.05
N GLU A 67 18.87 5.64 6.31
CA GLU A 67 18.40 5.98 7.65
C GLU A 67 17.21 5.16 8.11
N ASN A 68 16.53 4.50 7.18
CA ASN A 68 15.34 3.71 7.45
C ASN A 68 15.53 2.26 6.99
N LYS A 69 15.67 1.32 7.93
CA LYS A 69 15.70 -0.13 7.63
C LYS A 69 14.52 -0.60 6.77
N VAL A 70 13.44 0.17 6.73
CA VAL A 70 12.23 -0.06 5.93
C VAL A 70 12.41 0.44 4.50
N GLY A 71 13.16 1.53 4.29
CA GLY A 71 13.36 2.15 2.99
C GLY A 71 13.98 1.23 1.95
N ASP A 72 14.97 0.45 2.34
CA ASP A 72 15.64 -0.50 1.46
C ASP A 72 14.70 -1.57 0.92
N ILE A 73 13.75 -2.02 1.72
CA ILE A 73 12.81 -3.06 1.32
C ILE A 73 11.86 -2.53 0.24
N ILE A 74 11.29 -1.35 0.47
CA ILE A 74 10.39 -0.69 -0.49
C ILE A 74 11.13 -0.39 -1.78
N LEU A 75 12.33 0.17 -1.70
CA LEU A 75 13.18 0.47 -2.86
C LEU A 75 13.52 -0.78 -3.68
N ASN A 76 13.96 -1.84 -3.02
CA ASN A 76 14.27 -3.08 -3.69
C ASN A 76 13.04 -3.71 -4.35
N THR A 77 11.86 -3.55 -3.73
CA THR A 77 10.59 -3.97 -4.33
C THR A 77 10.27 -3.15 -5.56
N LEU A 78 10.39 -1.82 -5.48
CA LEU A 78 10.14 -0.92 -6.60
C LEU A 78 11.16 -1.07 -7.75
N LYS A 79 12.43 -1.38 -7.45
CA LYS A 79 13.45 -1.68 -8.47
C LYS A 79 13.16 -3.00 -9.21
N LYS A 80 12.55 -3.98 -8.53
CA LYS A 80 12.16 -5.26 -9.13
C LYS A 80 10.84 -5.19 -9.87
N ASP A 81 10.05 -4.16 -9.64
CA ASP A 81 8.77 -3.95 -10.32
C ASP A 81 9.00 -3.50 -11.76
N LEU A 82 8.52 -4.29 -12.71
CA LEU A 82 8.60 -3.99 -14.13
C LEU A 82 7.51 -3.03 -14.61
N CYS A 83 6.50 -2.80 -13.79
CA CYS A 83 5.38 -1.94 -14.13
C CYS A 83 5.75 -0.47 -13.97
N LYS A 84 5.57 0.31 -15.04
CA LYS A 84 5.82 1.76 -15.04
C LYS A 84 4.57 2.57 -14.74
N ASP A 85 3.42 2.05 -15.16
CA ASP A 85 2.13 2.73 -15.09
C ASP A 85 1.09 1.88 -14.36
N THR A 86 0.08 2.55 -13.81
CA THR A 86 -1.06 1.90 -13.14
C THR A 86 -1.76 0.89 -14.04
N ASN A 87 -1.92 1.21 -15.34
CA ASN A 87 -2.56 0.32 -16.30
C ASN A 87 -1.76 -0.96 -16.53
N GLN A 88 -0.42 -0.87 -16.57
CA GLN A 88 0.45 -2.04 -16.66
C GLN A 88 0.36 -2.90 -15.40
N ALA A 89 0.31 -2.27 -14.23
CA ALA A 89 0.15 -2.98 -12.97
C ALA A 89 -1.19 -3.73 -12.90
N LEU A 90 -2.29 -3.10 -13.31
CA LEU A 90 -3.61 -3.73 -13.37
C LEU A 90 -3.64 -4.89 -14.35
N ALA A 91 -3.02 -4.74 -15.54
CA ALA A 91 -2.90 -5.81 -16.53
C ALA A 91 -2.10 -7.01 -16.00
N GLU A 92 -1.01 -6.74 -15.26
CA GLU A 92 -0.18 -7.79 -14.67
C GLU A 92 -0.92 -8.53 -13.55
N ILE A 93 -1.66 -7.80 -12.70
CA ILE A 93 -2.53 -8.40 -11.67
C ILE A 93 -3.61 -9.26 -12.32
N TYR A 94 -4.26 -8.76 -13.39
CA TYR A 94 -5.27 -9.53 -14.11
C TYR A 94 -4.69 -10.82 -14.67
N ARG A 95 -3.54 -10.76 -15.33
CA ARG A 95 -2.86 -11.93 -15.91
C ARG A 95 -2.50 -12.99 -14.88
N LYS A 96 -2.08 -12.56 -13.67
CA LYS A 96 -1.77 -13.48 -12.56
C LYS A 96 -3.02 -14.13 -11.97
N LEU A 97 -4.13 -13.42 -11.89
CA LEU A 97 -5.37 -13.95 -11.32
C LEU A 97 -6.19 -14.78 -12.32
N ARG A 98 -6.07 -14.47 -13.61
CA ARG A 98 -6.78 -15.15 -14.71
C ARG A 98 -5.83 -15.51 -15.85
N PRO A 99 -4.96 -16.50 -15.65
CA PRO A 99 -4.01 -16.91 -16.67
C PRO A 99 -4.75 -17.43 -17.91
N GLY A 100 -4.32 -16.97 -19.09
CA GLY A 100 -4.87 -17.42 -20.38
C GLY A 100 -6.09 -16.63 -20.88
N GLU A 101 -6.68 -15.75 -20.09
CA GLU A 101 -7.78 -14.89 -20.58
C GLU A 101 -7.23 -13.62 -21.25
N PRO A 102 -7.70 -13.25 -22.45
CA PRO A 102 -7.41 -11.95 -23.05
C PRO A 102 -8.05 -10.85 -22.20
N HIS A 103 -7.32 -9.75 -21.98
CA HIS A 103 -7.79 -8.65 -21.16
C HIS A 103 -7.69 -7.31 -21.89
N THR A 104 -8.65 -6.45 -21.61
CA THR A 104 -8.61 -5.02 -21.94
C THR A 104 -8.26 -4.24 -20.67
N VAL A 105 -7.80 -2.99 -20.82
CA VAL A 105 -7.51 -2.11 -19.68
C VAL A 105 -8.77 -1.94 -18.80
N GLU A 106 -9.92 -1.80 -19.42
CA GLU A 106 -11.21 -1.65 -18.73
C GLU A 106 -11.58 -2.91 -17.95
N SER A 107 -11.42 -4.11 -18.55
CA SER A 107 -11.73 -5.37 -17.84
C SER A 107 -10.80 -5.60 -16.65
N ALA A 108 -9.53 -5.23 -16.78
CA ALA A 108 -8.56 -5.33 -15.68
C ALA A 108 -8.92 -4.36 -14.52
N HIS A 109 -9.28 -3.13 -14.85
CA HIS A 109 -9.72 -2.15 -13.88
C HIS A 109 -11.01 -2.59 -13.16
N ASN A 110 -12.01 -3.04 -13.91
CA ASN A 110 -13.28 -3.51 -13.33
C ASN A 110 -13.08 -4.74 -12.45
N MET A 111 -12.23 -5.68 -12.86
CA MET A 111 -11.89 -6.84 -12.04
C MET A 111 -11.25 -6.41 -10.70
N PHE A 112 -10.25 -5.53 -10.75
CA PHE A 112 -9.55 -5.05 -9.56
C PHE A 112 -10.48 -4.29 -8.62
N HIS A 113 -11.29 -3.38 -9.17
CA HIS A 113 -12.29 -2.64 -8.40
C HIS A 113 -13.30 -3.57 -7.74
N ASN A 114 -13.82 -4.55 -8.48
CA ASN A 114 -14.79 -5.51 -7.95
C ASN A 114 -14.20 -6.41 -6.87
N LEU A 115 -12.91 -6.71 -6.94
CA LEU A 115 -12.23 -7.58 -5.98
C LEU A 115 -12.08 -6.92 -4.61
N PHE A 116 -11.81 -5.62 -4.55
CA PHE A 116 -11.44 -4.95 -3.32
C PHE A 116 -12.41 -3.85 -2.84
N PHE A 117 -13.07 -3.17 -3.77
CA PHE A 117 -13.81 -1.93 -3.46
C PHE A 117 -15.33 -2.03 -3.68
N ASN A 118 -15.81 -3.09 -4.32
CA ASN A 118 -17.25 -3.24 -4.59
C ASN A 118 -17.93 -4.00 -3.47
N ALA A 119 -18.79 -3.31 -2.70
CA ALA A 119 -19.53 -3.88 -1.58
C ALA A 119 -20.49 -5.01 -1.97
N GLN A 120 -20.93 -5.07 -3.23
CA GLN A 120 -21.81 -6.14 -3.73
C GLN A 120 -21.03 -7.43 -4.04
N LYS A 121 -19.75 -7.33 -4.36
CA LYS A 121 -18.89 -8.47 -4.72
C LYS A 121 -18.03 -8.94 -3.56
N TYR A 122 -17.59 -8.01 -2.73
CA TYR A 122 -16.72 -8.28 -1.59
C TYR A 122 -17.17 -7.48 -0.36
N ASN A 123 -17.30 -8.17 0.75
CA ASN A 123 -17.74 -7.59 2.00
C ASN A 123 -17.09 -8.33 3.17
N PHE A 124 -16.27 -7.65 3.94
CA PHE A 124 -15.83 -8.17 5.23
C PHE A 124 -16.71 -7.58 6.35
N SER A 125 -17.43 -8.43 7.05
CA SER A 125 -18.42 -8.06 8.07
C SER A 125 -17.92 -6.97 9.05
N ARG A 126 -18.82 -6.39 9.85
CA ARG A 126 -18.46 -5.46 10.96
C ARG A 126 -17.35 -6.02 11.86
N ILE A 127 -17.36 -7.34 12.11
CA ILE A 127 -16.33 -8.02 12.90
C ILE A 127 -14.97 -7.99 12.19
N GLY A 128 -14.95 -8.17 10.86
CA GLY A 128 -13.73 -8.05 10.07
C GLY A 128 -13.14 -6.65 10.12
N ARG A 129 -13.98 -5.60 9.98
CA ARG A 129 -13.53 -4.21 10.12
C ARG A 129 -13.03 -3.91 11.54
N LEU A 130 -13.73 -4.37 12.57
CA LEU A 130 -13.30 -4.20 13.96
C LEU A 130 -11.91 -4.83 14.20
N LYS A 131 -11.71 -6.08 13.76
CA LYS A 131 -10.41 -6.75 13.90
C LYS A 131 -9.30 -6.02 13.14
N MET A 132 -9.58 -5.55 11.95
CA MET A 132 -8.63 -4.79 11.14
C MET A 132 -8.28 -3.46 11.82
N ASN A 133 -9.26 -2.74 12.34
CA ASN A 133 -9.05 -1.51 13.09
C ASN A 133 -8.17 -1.74 14.32
N ILE A 134 -8.44 -2.77 15.11
CA ILE A 134 -7.64 -3.11 16.29
C ILE A 134 -6.20 -3.49 15.89
N LYS A 135 -6.05 -4.32 14.86
CA LYS A 135 -4.73 -4.83 14.45
C LYS A 135 -3.83 -3.75 13.84
N LEU A 136 -4.40 -2.85 13.07
CA LEU A 136 -3.69 -1.78 12.36
C LEU A 136 -3.80 -0.42 13.04
N GLU A 137 -4.39 -0.37 14.24
CA GLU A 137 -4.60 0.87 15.01
C GLU A 137 -5.35 1.95 14.21
N LEU A 138 -6.40 1.52 13.47
CA LEU A 138 -7.22 2.39 12.64
C LEU A 138 -8.48 2.84 13.38
N ASP A 139 -8.86 4.09 13.19
CA ASP A 139 -10.15 4.62 13.66
C ASP A 139 -11.12 4.81 12.47
N ARG A 140 -11.65 3.68 11.98
CA ARG A 140 -12.57 3.66 10.86
C ARG A 140 -13.97 3.21 11.29
N PRO A 141 -15.02 3.75 10.65
CA PRO A 141 -16.39 3.34 10.90
C PRO A 141 -16.59 1.84 10.64
N LEU A 142 -17.31 1.15 11.54
CA LEU A 142 -17.58 -0.29 11.41
C LEU A 142 -18.56 -0.63 10.28
N GLU A 143 -19.21 0.38 9.72
CA GLU A 143 -20.11 0.30 8.58
C GLU A 143 -19.37 0.19 7.25
N GLU A 144 -18.10 0.61 7.20
CA GLU A 144 -17.24 0.44 6.03
C GLU A 144 -16.85 -1.02 5.84
N LYS A 145 -17.55 -1.71 4.95
CA LYS A 145 -17.39 -3.15 4.70
C LYS A 145 -16.47 -3.49 3.53
N THR A 146 -15.87 -2.50 2.90
CA THR A 146 -14.92 -2.65 1.81
C THR A 146 -13.57 -2.09 2.19
N LEU A 147 -12.52 -2.53 1.49
CA LEU A 147 -11.19 -1.97 1.66
C LEU A 147 -11.10 -0.56 1.07
N SER A 148 -10.19 0.23 1.61
CA SER A 148 -9.81 1.54 1.08
C SER A 148 -8.32 1.57 0.73
N PRO A 149 -7.85 2.50 -0.10
CA PRO A 149 -6.42 2.63 -0.39
C PRO A 149 -5.55 2.82 0.86
N LEU A 150 -6.07 3.48 1.90
CA LEU A 150 -5.36 3.66 3.16
C LEU A 150 -5.18 2.34 3.92
N ASP A 151 -6.16 1.45 3.87
CA ASP A 151 -6.04 0.12 4.49
C ASP A 151 -4.86 -0.66 3.91
N PHE A 152 -4.62 -0.55 2.58
CA PHE A 152 -3.45 -1.18 1.94
C PHE A 152 -2.13 -0.59 2.44
N VAL A 153 -2.06 0.73 2.60
CA VAL A 153 -0.85 1.40 3.11
C VAL A 153 -0.54 0.92 4.52
N GLU A 154 -1.54 0.88 5.40
CA GLU A 154 -1.35 0.44 6.78
C GLU A 154 -1.02 -1.06 6.89
N VAL A 155 -1.60 -1.90 6.03
CA VAL A 155 -1.21 -3.33 5.94
C VAL A 155 0.26 -3.47 5.53
N ILE A 156 0.71 -2.73 4.51
CA ILE A 156 2.11 -2.76 4.07
C ILE A 156 3.03 -2.28 5.20
N LYS A 157 2.67 -1.20 5.87
CA LYS A 157 3.41 -0.67 7.03
C LYS A 157 3.52 -1.72 8.14
N TYR A 158 2.42 -2.38 8.49
CA TYR A 158 2.41 -3.45 9.49
C TYR A 158 3.29 -4.64 9.08
N LEU A 159 3.26 -5.06 7.81
CA LEU A 159 4.12 -6.11 7.28
C LEU A 159 5.62 -5.75 7.39
N LEU A 160 5.96 -4.49 7.18
CA LEU A 160 7.33 -4.00 7.33
C LEU A 160 7.77 -4.03 8.81
N HIS A 161 6.89 -3.64 9.75
CA HIS A 161 7.14 -3.77 11.18
C HIS A 161 7.36 -5.22 11.60
N LEU A 162 6.50 -6.14 11.15
CA LEU A 162 6.67 -7.57 11.41
C LEU A 162 8.02 -8.11 10.90
N ARG A 163 8.48 -7.66 9.74
CA ARG A 163 9.78 -8.05 9.20
C ARG A 163 10.96 -7.57 10.06
N HIS A 164 10.78 -6.49 10.81
CA HIS A 164 11.76 -5.99 11.78
C HIS A 164 11.63 -6.63 13.16
N GLY A 165 10.71 -7.59 13.33
CA GLY A 165 10.47 -8.25 14.61
C GLY A 165 9.57 -7.45 15.54
N GLU A 166 8.91 -6.42 15.04
CA GLU A 166 7.94 -5.62 15.77
C GLU A 166 6.52 -6.11 15.47
N GLY A 167 5.69 -6.27 16.48
CA GLY A 167 4.32 -6.77 16.32
C GLY A 167 4.17 -8.27 16.57
N ALA A 168 2.98 -8.80 16.32
CA ALA A 168 2.64 -10.20 16.54
C ALA A 168 2.02 -10.82 15.30
N LEU A 169 2.46 -12.03 14.97
CA LEU A 169 1.82 -12.86 13.95
C LEU A 169 0.49 -13.38 14.49
N ASP A 170 -0.52 -13.43 13.61
CA ASP A 170 -1.80 -14.02 13.95
C ASP A 170 -1.73 -15.54 13.78
N ASP A 171 -2.27 -16.27 14.76
CA ASP A 171 -2.51 -17.71 14.62
C ASP A 171 -3.73 -17.91 13.73
N ILE A 172 -3.49 -18.48 12.53
CA ILE A 172 -4.52 -18.72 11.50
C ILE A 172 -5.55 -19.75 12.01
N ASP A 173 -5.13 -20.72 12.80
CA ASP A 173 -5.99 -21.80 13.26
C ASP A 173 -6.77 -21.47 14.55
N HIS A 174 -6.43 -20.38 15.19
CA HIS A 174 -7.14 -19.92 16.38
C HIS A 174 -8.61 -19.59 16.05
N LEU A 175 -9.57 -20.13 16.79
CA LEU A 175 -11.00 -19.91 16.56
C LEU A 175 -11.43 -18.44 16.59
N GLY A 176 -10.68 -17.59 17.29
CA GLY A 176 -10.86 -16.14 17.22
C GLY A 176 -10.57 -15.53 15.86
N ASN A 177 -9.77 -16.17 15.00
CA ASN A 177 -9.37 -15.71 13.67
C ASN A 177 -10.11 -16.44 12.54
N ARG A 178 -10.80 -17.52 12.85
CA ARG A 178 -11.61 -18.29 11.89
C ARG A 178 -13.08 -17.99 12.07
N ARG A 179 -13.77 -17.78 10.95
CA ARG A 179 -15.23 -17.67 10.95
C ARG A 179 -15.84 -19.08 10.93
N VAL A 180 -16.68 -19.39 11.89
CA VAL A 180 -17.48 -20.60 11.93
C VAL A 180 -18.83 -20.29 11.28
N ARG A 181 -19.21 -21.08 10.26
CA ARG A 181 -20.52 -20.98 9.63
C ARG A 181 -21.52 -21.77 10.45
N SER A 182 -22.62 -21.13 10.82
CA SER A 182 -23.73 -21.81 11.49
C SER A 182 -24.52 -22.71 10.52
N VAL A 183 -25.29 -23.63 11.08
CA VAL A 183 -26.15 -24.53 10.28
C VAL A 183 -27.12 -23.75 9.43
N GLY A 184 -27.71 -22.65 9.96
CA GLY A 184 -28.63 -21.79 9.22
C GLY A 184 -27.99 -21.19 7.97
N GLU A 185 -26.75 -20.68 8.04
CA GLU A 185 -26.01 -20.14 6.90
C GLU A 185 -25.70 -21.22 5.84
N LEU A 186 -25.39 -22.44 6.28
CA LEU A 186 -25.14 -23.56 5.37
C LEU A 186 -26.42 -23.97 4.61
N VAL A 187 -27.55 -24.04 5.29
CA VAL A 187 -28.85 -24.34 4.70
C VAL A 187 -29.29 -23.23 3.75
N GLU A 188 -29.14 -21.96 4.14
CA GLU A 188 -29.42 -20.83 3.25
C GLU A 188 -28.62 -20.92 1.93
N ASN A 189 -27.33 -21.20 2.00
CA ASN A 189 -26.52 -21.36 0.80
C ASN A 189 -26.97 -22.50 -0.08
N ALA A 190 -27.30 -23.65 0.50
CA ALA A 190 -27.81 -24.81 -0.25
C ALA A 190 -29.14 -24.48 -0.93
N PHE A 191 -30.03 -23.79 -0.23
CA PHE A 191 -31.33 -23.36 -0.75
C PHE A 191 -31.16 -22.35 -1.89
N ARG A 192 -30.29 -21.35 -1.74
CA ARG A 192 -29.97 -20.36 -2.77
C ARG A 192 -29.45 -21.01 -4.05
N ILE A 193 -28.56 -22.00 -3.93
CA ILE A 193 -28.03 -22.76 -5.08
C ILE A 193 -29.17 -23.51 -5.77
N GLY A 194 -30.08 -24.14 -5.01
CA GLY A 194 -31.25 -24.83 -5.54
C GLY A 194 -32.18 -23.91 -6.33
N LEU A 195 -32.51 -22.74 -5.77
CA LEU A 195 -33.33 -21.72 -6.44
C LEU A 195 -32.69 -21.21 -7.73
N THR A 196 -31.38 -20.91 -7.72
CA THR A 196 -30.66 -20.46 -8.93
C THR A 196 -30.67 -21.52 -10.03
N ARG A 197 -30.63 -22.80 -9.66
CA ARG A 197 -30.71 -23.90 -10.63
C ARG A 197 -32.13 -24.01 -11.23
N MET A 198 -33.17 -23.84 -10.42
CA MET A 198 -34.54 -23.82 -10.90
C MET A 198 -34.84 -22.64 -11.82
N GLU A 199 -34.29 -21.46 -11.52
CA GLU A 199 -34.43 -20.26 -12.37
C GLU A 199 -33.84 -20.45 -13.77
N ARG A 200 -32.78 -21.27 -13.89
CA ARG A 200 -32.07 -21.52 -15.16
C ARG A 200 -32.69 -22.69 -15.98
N MET A 201 -33.64 -23.40 -15.43
CA MET A 201 -34.38 -24.45 -16.14
C MET A 201 -35.59 -23.89 -16.90
#